data_8e87340e4a012de0997050de0bbde443
#
_entry.id   8e87340e4a012de0997050de0bbde443
#
_cell.length_a   1.000
_cell.length_b   1.000
_cell.length_c   1.000
_cell.angle_alpha   90.00
_cell.angle_beta   90.00
_cell.angle_gamma   90.00
#
_symmetry.space_group_name_H-M   'P 1'
#
loop_
_entity.id
_entity.type
_entity.pdbx_description
1 polymer ?
#
loop_
_entity_poly.entity_id
_entity_poly.type
_entity_poly.pdbx_seq_one_letter_code
_entity_poly.pdbx_strand_id
1 'polypeptide(L)'
;MCSICVDSFMFENGERYCHVVNKDTGEPLYYPNLYITTQVRNRSESISTMKVIAGSISLLYRFFMRKNINIDERIQKKLFLAPHEIEDLIEFTSLNFRDGGDGNFRILNVKKPTKYFRITTVANYLEWLCKILLSHAGQENTIKEVMAFINNIKRKRPRNNDKYNMEIEKSLNKAQLDSLFSILSPGGNLNPFKEKVQKRNNLIFLLLHCFGLRAGELLNLRIGDIDFAESTIAIRRRANDKTDSRVYQPLVKTCERKLIADTKLIYEVSDYILNDRRKIKNSNKHDFLFITYKEGKTQGQPLSFSSYHKIVSIVRQSSSHLSGLTGHKLRHTWNYEFSKAIDKNQEISDEKEQQIRSYLMGWRPGSDTSIIYNRRHIFELSKKTALEQQEQLFKGGFDE
;
A
#
# COMPACT_ATOMS: atom_id res chain seq x y z
N MET A 1 -6.33 -29.63 4.52
CA MET A 1 -6.42 -28.19 4.11
C MET A 1 -6.25 -27.32 5.33
N CYS A 2 -5.67 -26.13 5.21
CA CYS A 2 -5.40 -25.31 6.40
C CYS A 2 -6.68 -24.69 6.93
N SER A 3 -7.11 -25.10 8.10
CA SER A 3 -8.34 -24.64 8.76
C SER A 3 -8.25 -23.23 9.37
N ILE A 4 -7.05 -22.65 9.55
CA ILE A 4 -6.90 -21.32 10.14
C ILE A 4 -6.87 -20.24 9.06
N CYS A 5 -7.76 -19.25 9.17
CA CYS A 5 -7.86 -18.13 8.23
C CYS A 5 -8.10 -16.80 8.96
N VAL A 6 -8.06 -15.70 8.20
CA VAL A 6 -8.39 -14.36 8.68
C VAL A 6 -9.71 -13.96 8.05
N ASP A 7 -10.69 -13.68 8.86
CA ASP A 7 -11.96 -13.08 8.45
C ASP A 7 -12.00 -11.59 8.80
N SER A 8 -12.73 -10.79 8.03
CA SER A 8 -12.77 -9.35 8.19
C SER A 8 -14.20 -8.84 8.04
N PHE A 9 -14.61 -7.99 8.96
CA PHE A 9 -15.96 -7.46 9.03
C PHE A 9 -15.97 -6.00 9.47
N MET A 10 -17.14 -5.41 9.46
CA MET A 10 -17.40 -4.04 9.92
C MET A 10 -18.45 -4.09 11.01
N PHE A 11 -18.17 -3.42 12.13
CA PHE A 11 -19.14 -3.21 13.20
C PHE A 11 -20.18 -2.14 12.78
N GLU A 12 -21.31 -2.12 13.46
CA GLU A 12 -22.37 -1.13 13.23
C GLU A 12 -21.91 0.33 13.44
N ASN A 13 -20.93 0.53 14.30
CA ASN A 13 -20.32 1.85 14.52
C ASN A 13 -19.40 2.30 13.37
N GLY A 14 -19.20 1.46 12.34
CA GLY A 14 -18.33 1.73 11.19
C GLY A 14 -16.87 1.30 11.38
N GLU A 15 -16.51 0.80 12.55
CA GLU A 15 -15.17 0.28 12.78
C GLU A 15 -14.96 -1.02 12.00
N ARG A 16 -13.80 -1.15 11.34
CA ARG A 16 -13.39 -2.37 10.62
C ARG A 16 -12.45 -3.17 11.48
N TYR A 17 -12.71 -4.46 11.52
CA TYR A 17 -11.94 -5.40 12.32
C TYR A 17 -11.64 -6.67 11.53
N CYS A 18 -10.63 -7.41 11.98
CA CYS A 18 -10.38 -8.76 11.49
C CYS A 18 -9.98 -9.67 12.65
N HIS A 19 -10.34 -10.93 12.51
CA HIS A 19 -10.01 -11.96 13.49
C HIS A 19 -9.41 -13.19 12.81
N VAL A 20 -8.65 -13.96 13.59
CA VAL A 20 -8.11 -15.27 13.21
C VAL A 20 -9.08 -16.33 13.69
N VAL A 21 -9.58 -17.15 12.76
CA VAL A 21 -10.59 -18.17 13.04
C VAL A 21 -10.17 -19.54 12.51
N ASN A 22 -10.69 -20.56 13.14
CA ASN A 22 -10.72 -21.89 12.58
C ASN A 22 -11.85 -21.93 11.53
N LYS A 23 -11.51 -22.16 10.26
CA LYS A 23 -12.48 -22.15 9.15
C LYS A 23 -13.50 -23.28 9.25
N ASP A 24 -13.10 -24.41 9.83
CA ASP A 24 -13.94 -25.61 9.86
C ASP A 24 -15.00 -25.53 10.97
N THR A 25 -14.66 -24.92 12.13
CA THR A 25 -15.59 -24.73 13.26
C THR A 25 -16.20 -23.33 13.32
N GLY A 26 -15.60 -22.34 12.64
CA GLY A 26 -15.96 -20.93 12.76
C GLY A 26 -15.45 -20.26 14.06
N GLU A 27 -14.79 -21.00 14.94
CA GLU A 27 -14.34 -20.51 16.23
C GLU A 27 -13.14 -19.57 16.13
N PRO A 28 -13.19 -18.40 16.80
CA PRO A 28 -12.05 -17.51 16.88
C PRO A 28 -10.96 -18.07 17.81
N LEU A 29 -9.68 -17.95 17.37
CA LEU A 29 -8.55 -18.34 18.22
C LEU A 29 -8.34 -17.29 19.33
N TYR A 30 -8.30 -17.72 20.58
CA TYR A 30 -8.26 -16.82 21.73
C TYR A 30 -7.04 -15.87 21.74
N TYR A 31 -5.82 -16.41 21.86
CA TYR A 31 -4.61 -15.58 21.97
C TYR A 31 -4.32 -14.73 20.73
N PRO A 32 -4.44 -15.23 19.50
CA PRO A 32 -4.32 -14.40 18.30
C PRO A 32 -5.24 -13.18 18.31
N ASN A 33 -6.51 -13.38 18.66
CA ASN A 33 -7.49 -12.29 18.67
C ASN A 33 -7.29 -11.33 19.84
N LEU A 34 -6.88 -11.83 21.01
CA LEU A 34 -6.49 -11.00 22.14
C LEU A 34 -5.30 -10.10 21.78
N TYR A 35 -4.28 -10.63 21.08
CA TYR A 35 -3.16 -9.85 20.57
C TYR A 35 -3.59 -8.78 19.57
N ILE A 36 -4.39 -9.15 18.58
CA ILE A 36 -4.90 -8.22 17.58
C ILE A 36 -5.68 -7.09 18.23
N THR A 37 -6.52 -7.39 19.21
CA THR A 37 -7.29 -6.38 19.94
C THR A 37 -6.38 -5.46 20.76
N THR A 38 -5.54 -6.04 21.62
CA THR A 38 -4.79 -5.27 22.63
C THR A 38 -3.56 -4.59 22.07
N GLN A 39 -2.84 -5.23 21.12
CA GLN A 39 -1.56 -4.74 20.62
C GLN A 39 -1.66 -4.04 19.25
N VAL A 40 -2.75 -4.25 18.51
CA VAL A 40 -2.88 -3.70 17.15
C VAL A 40 -4.04 -2.71 17.07
N ARG A 41 -5.26 -3.14 17.35
CA ARG A 41 -6.46 -2.30 17.34
C ARG A 41 -6.33 -1.09 18.27
N ASN A 42 -5.97 -1.32 19.53
CA ASN A 42 -5.87 -0.27 20.54
C ASN A 42 -4.78 0.76 20.26
N ARG A 43 -3.87 0.47 19.30
CA ARG A 43 -2.90 1.43 18.75
C ARG A 43 -3.43 2.20 17.54
N SER A 44 -4.74 2.08 17.25
CA SER A 44 -5.39 2.75 16.11
C SER A 44 -4.80 2.40 14.75
N GLU A 45 -4.31 1.17 14.60
CA GLU A 45 -3.78 0.69 13.34
C GLU A 45 -4.91 0.48 12.31
N SER A 46 -4.59 0.65 11.04
CA SER A 46 -5.56 0.45 9.96
C SER A 46 -5.95 -1.02 9.81
N ILE A 47 -7.17 -1.29 9.33
CA ILE A 47 -7.63 -2.66 9.00
C ILE A 47 -6.65 -3.39 8.09
N SER A 48 -6.00 -2.70 7.16
CA SER A 48 -4.98 -3.30 6.29
C SER A 48 -3.76 -3.78 7.08
N THR A 49 -3.29 -3.02 8.06
CA THR A 49 -2.20 -3.40 8.97
C THR A 49 -2.63 -4.58 9.85
N MET A 50 -3.82 -4.49 10.48
CA MET A 50 -4.37 -5.59 11.27
C MET A 50 -4.42 -6.89 10.47
N LYS A 51 -4.92 -6.84 9.23
CA LYS A 51 -5.03 -8.02 8.36
C LYS A 51 -3.69 -8.65 8.02
N VAL A 52 -2.66 -7.86 7.73
CA VAL A 52 -1.32 -8.39 7.42
C VAL A 52 -0.68 -9.03 8.66
N ILE A 53 -0.88 -8.43 9.84
CA ILE A 53 -0.45 -9.00 11.13
C ILE A 53 -1.22 -10.30 11.41
N ALA A 54 -2.55 -10.27 11.34
CA ALA A 54 -3.41 -11.44 11.54
C ALA A 54 -3.07 -12.58 10.56
N GLY A 55 -2.77 -12.24 9.29
CA GLY A 55 -2.32 -13.20 8.30
C GLY A 55 -0.97 -13.85 8.64
N SER A 56 -0.04 -13.11 9.21
CA SER A 56 1.24 -13.66 9.67
C SER A 56 1.05 -14.59 10.88
N ILE A 57 0.18 -14.23 11.81
CA ILE A 57 -0.17 -15.08 12.96
C ILE A 57 -0.96 -16.32 12.52
N SER A 58 -1.88 -16.18 11.56
CA SER A 58 -2.58 -17.32 10.95
C SER A 58 -1.60 -18.33 10.33
N LEU A 59 -0.54 -17.87 9.65
CA LEU A 59 0.51 -18.77 9.14
C LEU A 59 1.25 -19.49 10.27
N LEU A 60 1.55 -18.81 11.38
CA LEU A 60 2.17 -19.43 12.55
C LEU A 60 1.30 -20.56 13.11
N TYR A 61 0.01 -20.35 13.30
CA TYR A 61 -0.90 -21.37 13.81
C TYR A 61 -1.12 -22.51 12.81
N ARG A 62 -1.11 -22.24 11.49
CA ARG A 62 -1.07 -23.31 10.46
C ARG A 62 0.19 -24.17 10.57
N PHE A 63 1.33 -23.57 10.85
CA PHE A 63 2.58 -24.30 11.10
C PHE A 63 2.45 -25.18 12.34
N PHE A 64 1.94 -24.65 13.46
CA PHE A 64 1.74 -25.42 14.68
C PHE A 64 0.81 -26.62 14.49
N MET A 65 -0.31 -26.41 13.81
CA MET A 65 -1.24 -27.50 13.48
C MET A 65 -0.54 -28.59 12.61
N ARG A 66 0.21 -28.17 11.61
CA ARG A 66 0.92 -29.11 10.71
C ARG A 66 1.96 -29.94 11.44
N LYS A 67 2.61 -29.36 12.44
CA LYS A 67 3.66 -30.02 13.25
C LYS A 67 3.11 -30.67 14.54
N ASN A 68 1.81 -30.57 14.76
CA ASN A 68 1.16 -31.04 16.00
C ASN A 68 1.78 -30.42 17.26
N ILE A 69 2.06 -29.10 17.22
CA ILE A 69 2.65 -28.34 18.32
C ILE A 69 1.53 -27.60 19.09
N ASN A 70 1.37 -27.90 20.37
CA ASN A 70 0.61 -27.08 21.30
C ASN A 70 1.54 -26.03 21.91
N ILE A 71 1.57 -24.85 21.32
CA ILE A 71 2.52 -23.79 21.71
C ILE A 71 2.21 -23.24 23.10
N ASP A 72 0.94 -23.16 23.48
CA ASP A 72 0.52 -22.59 24.75
C ASP A 72 1.00 -23.47 25.90
N GLU A 73 0.79 -24.78 25.81
CA GLU A 73 1.27 -25.77 26.79
C GLU A 73 2.81 -25.80 26.84
N ARG A 74 3.47 -25.74 25.69
CA ARG A 74 4.94 -25.74 25.63
C ARG A 74 5.53 -24.50 26.32
N ILE A 75 4.98 -23.32 26.07
CA ILE A 75 5.44 -22.08 26.73
C ILE A 75 5.23 -22.17 28.25
N GLN A 76 4.08 -22.65 28.73
CA GLN A 76 3.82 -22.83 30.16
C GLN A 76 4.84 -23.75 30.83
N LYS A 77 5.28 -24.78 30.11
CA LYS A 77 6.33 -25.72 30.56
C LYS A 77 7.75 -25.21 30.30
N LYS A 78 7.93 -23.97 29.80
CA LYS A 78 9.21 -23.39 29.35
C LYS A 78 9.93 -24.21 28.25
N LEU A 79 9.18 -25.00 27.49
CA LEU A 79 9.67 -25.80 26.36
C LEU A 79 9.49 -24.97 25.06
N PHE A 80 10.41 -24.07 24.79
CA PHE A 80 10.39 -23.25 23.58
C PHE A 80 10.67 -24.08 22.33
N LEU A 81 10.48 -23.47 21.12
CA LEU A 81 10.78 -24.14 19.88
C LEU A 81 12.28 -24.47 19.79
N ALA A 82 12.57 -25.73 19.43
CA ALA A 82 13.93 -26.17 19.20
C ALA A 82 14.54 -25.50 17.95
N PRO A 83 15.88 -25.45 17.81
CA PRO A 83 16.53 -24.81 16.65
C PRO A 83 16.02 -25.29 15.29
N HIS A 84 15.81 -26.58 15.11
CA HIS A 84 15.29 -27.16 13.87
C HIS A 84 13.83 -26.74 13.61
N GLU A 85 13.01 -26.64 14.66
CA GLU A 85 11.61 -26.16 14.55
C GLU A 85 11.56 -24.70 14.16
N ILE A 86 12.51 -23.86 14.62
CA ILE A 86 12.65 -22.47 14.21
C ILE A 86 13.01 -22.39 12.71
N GLU A 87 13.95 -23.23 12.23
CA GLU A 87 14.28 -23.26 10.80
C GLU A 87 13.07 -23.65 9.94
N ASP A 88 12.36 -24.69 10.33
CA ASP A 88 11.13 -25.13 9.64
C ASP A 88 10.06 -24.03 9.63
N LEU A 89 9.88 -23.30 10.75
CA LEU A 89 8.97 -22.15 10.85
C LEU A 89 9.37 -21.03 9.89
N ILE A 90 10.66 -20.69 9.82
CA ILE A 90 11.17 -19.64 8.95
C ILE A 90 10.98 -20.03 7.47
N GLU A 91 11.20 -21.26 7.11
CA GLU A 91 10.92 -21.78 5.78
C GLU A 91 9.42 -21.69 5.47
N PHE A 92 8.58 -22.23 6.34
CA PHE A 92 7.13 -22.19 6.18
C PHE A 92 6.58 -20.75 6.03
N THR A 93 7.04 -19.81 6.84
CA THR A 93 6.62 -18.40 6.74
C THR A 93 7.11 -17.72 5.46
N SER A 94 8.10 -18.29 4.79
CA SER A 94 8.61 -17.81 3.50
C SER A 94 7.73 -18.21 2.31
N LEU A 95 6.87 -19.21 2.48
CA LEU A 95 6.01 -19.71 1.42
C LEU A 95 4.84 -18.78 1.13
N ASN A 96 4.45 -18.72 -0.15
CA ASN A 96 3.26 -18.00 -0.59
C ASN A 96 2.21 -19.02 -1.04
N PHE A 97 1.30 -19.34 -0.15
CA PHE A 97 0.18 -20.24 -0.43
C PHE A 97 -0.84 -19.48 -1.28
N ARG A 98 -0.78 -19.60 -2.60
CA ARG A 98 -1.86 -19.19 -3.49
C ARG A 98 -2.70 -20.40 -3.80
N ASP A 99 -4.01 -20.33 -3.62
CA ASP A 99 -4.96 -21.31 -4.14
C ASP A 99 -4.88 -21.24 -5.68
N GLY A 100 -4.11 -22.12 -6.28
CA GLY A 100 -4.16 -22.37 -7.71
C GLY A 100 -5.44 -23.15 -7.99
N GLY A 101 -6.33 -22.63 -8.85
CA GLY A 101 -7.61 -23.25 -9.17
C GLY A 101 -7.54 -24.67 -9.78
N ASP A 102 -6.36 -25.21 -10.07
CA ASP A 102 -6.17 -26.50 -10.75
C ASP A 102 -5.34 -27.52 -9.93
N GLY A 103 -5.39 -27.47 -8.60
CA GLY A 103 -4.77 -28.49 -7.75
C GLY A 103 -3.23 -28.50 -7.72
N ASN A 104 -2.56 -27.77 -8.58
CA ASN A 104 -1.10 -27.59 -8.59
C ASN A 104 -0.71 -26.39 -7.74
N PHE A 105 -0.39 -26.62 -6.47
CA PHE A 105 0.18 -25.63 -5.58
C PHE A 105 1.58 -25.24 -6.06
N ARG A 106 1.70 -24.14 -6.80
CA ARG A 106 2.99 -23.49 -6.98
C ARG A 106 3.38 -22.81 -5.68
N ILE A 107 4.20 -23.48 -4.88
CA ILE A 107 4.80 -22.92 -3.68
C ILE A 107 5.85 -21.90 -4.13
N LEU A 108 5.48 -20.62 -4.14
CA LEU A 108 6.39 -19.54 -4.47
C LEU A 108 6.90 -18.91 -3.17
N ASN A 109 8.18 -18.58 -3.14
CA ASN A 109 8.72 -17.81 -2.02
C ASN A 109 8.23 -16.36 -2.07
N VAL A 110 7.94 -15.81 -0.91
CA VAL A 110 7.62 -14.38 -0.79
C VAL A 110 8.88 -13.53 -0.94
N LYS A 111 8.71 -12.27 -1.35
CA LYS A 111 9.82 -11.30 -1.43
C LYS A 111 10.43 -11.02 -0.05
N LYS A 112 11.71 -10.68 0.01
CA LYS A 112 12.47 -10.38 1.25
C LYS A 112 11.74 -9.44 2.22
N PRO A 113 11.13 -8.29 1.80
CA PRO A 113 10.39 -7.43 2.72
C PRO A 113 9.20 -8.12 3.39
N THR A 114 8.46 -8.97 2.64
CA THR A 114 7.33 -9.73 3.20
C THR A 114 7.82 -10.78 4.19
N LYS A 115 8.91 -11.49 3.86
CA LYS A 115 9.56 -12.45 4.79
C LYS A 115 10.00 -11.75 6.08
N TYR A 116 10.69 -10.60 5.95
CA TYR A 116 11.12 -9.81 7.10
C TYR A 116 9.94 -9.42 8.00
N PHE A 117 8.86 -8.91 7.39
CA PHE A 117 7.66 -8.51 8.12
C PHE A 117 7.01 -9.69 8.85
N ARG A 118 6.82 -10.84 8.17
CA ARG A 118 6.22 -12.04 8.76
C ARG A 118 7.01 -12.55 9.95
N ILE A 119 8.34 -12.69 9.82
CA ILE A 119 9.23 -13.14 10.90
C ILE A 119 9.18 -12.16 12.08
N THR A 120 9.19 -10.85 11.81
CA THR A 120 9.08 -9.83 12.86
C THR A 120 7.75 -9.92 13.60
N THR A 121 6.65 -10.07 12.87
CA THR A 121 5.30 -10.21 13.45
C THR A 121 5.19 -11.46 14.31
N VAL A 122 5.68 -12.60 13.80
CA VAL A 122 5.69 -13.88 14.53
C VAL A 122 6.52 -13.75 15.81
N ALA A 123 7.71 -13.18 15.73
CA ALA A 123 8.57 -12.99 16.91
C ALA A 123 7.92 -12.08 17.97
N ASN A 124 7.32 -10.97 17.54
CA ASN A 124 6.65 -10.03 18.46
C ASN A 124 5.40 -10.68 19.10
N TYR A 125 4.64 -11.46 18.34
CA TYR A 125 3.49 -12.21 18.86
C TYR A 125 3.92 -13.25 19.90
N LEU A 126 4.94 -14.07 19.61
CA LEU A 126 5.47 -15.08 20.53
C LEU A 126 6.07 -14.44 21.79
N GLU A 127 6.76 -13.30 21.67
CA GLU A 127 7.27 -12.53 22.80
C GLU A 127 6.12 -12.09 23.73
N TRP A 128 5.06 -11.56 23.15
CA TRP A 128 3.85 -11.16 23.89
C TRP A 128 3.17 -12.36 24.53
N LEU A 129 3.02 -13.48 23.80
CA LEU A 129 2.40 -14.71 24.31
C LEU A 129 3.19 -15.29 25.48
N CYS A 130 4.52 -15.33 25.40
CA CYS A 130 5.37 -15.73 26.51
C CYS A 130 5.15 -14.84 27.74
N LYS A 131 5.06 -13.51 27.56
CA LYS A 131 4.78 -12.58 28.68
C LYS A 131 3.43 -12.84 29.34
N ILE A 132 2.41 -13.19 28.56
CA ILE A 132 1.08 -13.51 29.11
C ILE A 132 1.08 -14.84 29.87
N LEU A 133 1.62 -15.89 29.26
CA LEU A 133 1.56 -17.23 29.81
C LEU A 133 2.53 -17.47 31.00
N LEU A 134 3.62 -16.69 31.04
CA LEU A 134 4.65 -16.78 32.09
C LEU A 134 4.59 -15.60 33.07
N SER A 135 3.51 -14.82 33.10
CA SER A 135 3.37 -13.61 33.93
C SER A 135 3.59 -13.84 35.42
N HIS A 136 3.36 -15.06 35.89
CA HIS A 136 3.58 -15.46 37.29
C HIS A 136 4.97 -16.04 37.59
N ALA A 137 5.82 -16.21 36.54
CA ALA A 137 7.15 -16.78 36.67
C ALA A 137 8.23 -15.70 36.74
N GLY A 138 8.12 -14.75 37.68
CA GLY A 138 8.98 -13.56 37.81
C GLY A 138 10.48 -13.80 38.06
N GLN A 139 11.05 -14.92 37.58
CA GLN A 139 12.46 -15.23 37.70
C GLN A 139 13.26 -14.61 36.56
N GLU A 140 14.30 -13.86 36.87
CA GLU A 140 15.21 -13.21 35.88
C GLU A 140 15.74 -14.18 34.80
N ASN A 141 15.97 -15.45 35.16
CA ASN A 141 16.38 -16.50 34.22
C ASN A 141 15.32 -16.77 33.14
N THR A 142 14.04 -16.79 33.50
CA THR A 142 12.95 -17.01 32.53
C THR A 142 12.87 -15.88 31.49
N ILE A 143 13.11 -14.64 31.92
CA ILE A 143 13.15 -13.50 31.01
C ILE A 143 14.32 -13.63 30.02
N LYS A 144 15.50 -14.04 30.51
CA LYS A 144 16.69 -14.26 29.66
C LYS A 144 16.43 -15.39 28.64
N GLU A 145 15.80 -16.47 29.03
CA GLU A 145 15.44 -17.60 28.14
C GLU A 145 14.45 -17.17 27.05
N VAL A 146 13.39 -16.45 27.42
CA VAL A 146 12.44 -15.88 26.45
C VAL A 146 13.13 -14.94 25.48
N MET A 147 13.98 -14.04 25.97
CA MET A 147 14.73 -13.12 25.10
C MET A 147 15.67 -13.86 24.15
N ALA A 148 16.36 -14.90 24.62
CA ALA A 148 17.21 -15.75 23.76
C ALA A 148 16.40 -16.43 22.65
N PHE A 149 15.29 -17.02 23.01
CA PHE A 149 14.35 -17.66 22.08
C PHE A 149 13.88 -16.66 20.99
N ILE A 150 13.36 -15.52 21.40
CA ILE A 150 12.85 -14.50 20.48
C ILE A 150 13.97 -13.92 19.59
N ASN A 151 15.15 -13.71 20.16
CA ASN A 151 16.32 -13.23 19.40
C ASN A 151 16.77 -14.25 18.35
N ASN A 152 16.69 -15.55 18.62
CA ASN A 152 16.98 -16.59 17.65
C ASN A 152 16.05 -16.50 16.44
N ILE A 153 14.76 -16.26 16.64
CA ILE A 153 13.81 -16.05 15.54
C ILE A 153 14.14 -14.72 14.81
N LYS A 154 14.37 -13.62 15.54
CA LYS A 154 14.65 -12.30 14.96
C LYS A 154 15.94 -12.28 14.12
N ARG A 155 16.97 -13.07 14.50
CA ARG A 155 18.23 -13.22 13.73
C ARG A 155 18.03 -13.86 12.34
N LYS A 156 16.97 -14.65 12.14
CA LYS A 156 16.64 -15.27 10.85
C LYS A 156 15.98 -14.32 9.84
N ARG A 157 15.77 -13.05 10.21
CA ARG A 157 15.24 -12.04 9.28
C ARG A 157 16.24 -11.79 8.14
N PRO A 158 15.77 -11.68 6.89
CA PRO A 158 16.65 -11.36 5.78
C PRO A 158 17.33 -10.01 6.00
N ARG A 159 18.63 -9.92 5.73
CA ARG A 159 19.36 -8.65 5.76
C ARG A 159 18.82 -7.75 4.64
N ASN A 160 18.58 -6.49 4.96
CA ASN A 160 18.12 -5.50 4.00
C ASN A 160 19.32 -4.83 3.33
N ASN A 161 20.00 -5.57 2.45
CA ASN A 161 21.13 -5.03 1.66
C ASN A 161 20.65 -4.18 0.47
N ASP A 162 19.33 -4.15 0.21
CA ASP A 162 18.72 -3.51 -0.97
C ASP A 162 18.56 -1.97 -0.80
N LYS A 163 19.13 -1.36 0.26
CA LYS A 163 19.11 0.10 0.45
C LYS A 163 19.78 0.87 -0.70
N TYR A 164 20.63 0.21 -1.46
CA TYR A 164 21.42 0.77 -2.56
C TYR A 164 21.01 0.30 -3.95
N ASN A 165 19.95 -0.51 -4.10
CA ASN A 165 19.43 -0.80 -5.43
C ASN A 165 18.89 0.50 -6.03
N MET A 166 19.68 1.10 -6.89
CA MET A 166 19.31 2.23 -7.72
C MET A 166 18.29 1.78 -8.79
N GLU A 167 17.05 1.51 -8.36
CA GLU A 167 15.95 1.55 -9.31
C GLU A 167 15.70 3.02 -9.65
N ILE A 168 16.51 3.51 -10.57
CA ILE A 168 16.49 4.88 -11.09
C ILE A 168 15.14 5.18 -11.75
N GLU A 169 14.40 4.17 -12.20
CA GLU A 169 13.17 4.31 -12.98
C GLU A 169 11.89 4.10 -12.16
N LYS A 170 11.73 4.83 -11.06
CA LYS A 170 10.43 4.81 -10.35
C LYS A 170 9.36 5.70 -10.97
N SER A 171 9.73 6.66 -11.81
CA SER A 171 8.83 7.55 -12.55
C SER A 171 8.62 7.08 -13.99
N LEU A 172 7.54 7.52 -14.63
CA LEU A 172 7.33 7.35 -16.05
C LEU A 172 8.11 8.42 -16.82
N ASN A 173 8.64 8.05 -17.97
CA ASN A 173 9.20 9.03 -18.92
C ASN A 173 8.09 9.62 -19.81
N LYS A 174 8.44 10.62 -20.62
CA LYS A 174 7.49 11.33 -21.50
C LYS A 174 6.77 10.36 -22.46
N ALA A 175 7.49 9.48 -23.13
CA ALA A 175 6.90 8.53 -24.08
C ALA A 175 5.91 7.56 -23.39
N GLN A 176 6.21 7.17 -22.16
CA GLN A 176 5.29 6.33 -21.36
C GLN A 176 4.03 7.10 -20.94
N LEU A 177 4.14 8.39 -20.60
CA LEU A 177 2.99 9.24 -20.29
C LEU A 177 2.13 9.47 -21.54
N ASP A 178 2.73 9.79 -22.67
CA ASP A 178 2.04 9.99 -23.95
C ASP A 178 1.29 8.71 -24.35
N SER A 179 1.95 7.54 -24.24
CA SER A 179 1.32 6.23 -24.45
C SER A 179 0.15 5.99 -23.50
N LEU A 180 0.32 6.30 -22.20
CA LEU A 180 -0.72 6.11 -21.19
C LEU A 180 -1.99 6.90 -21.53
N PHE A 181 -1.87 8.18 -21.80
CA PHE A 181 -3.03 9.03 -22.05
C PHE A 181 -3.63 8.83 -23.45
N SER A 182 -2.84 8.41 -24.44
CA SER A 182 -3.34 7.96 -25.73
C SER A 182 -4.22 6.70 -25.59
N ILE A 183 -3.77 5.71 -24.83
CA ILE A 183 -4.53 4.48 -24.56
C ILE A 183 -5.82 4.77 -23.76
N LEU A 184 -5.79 5.73 -22.84
CA LEU A 184 -6.93 6.07 -21.98
C LEU A 184 -7.91 7.04 -22.62
N SER A 185 -7.61 7.60 -23.80
CA SER A 185 -8.48 8.56 -24.50
C SER A 185 -9.88 7.96 -24.69
N PRO A 186 -10.95 8.61 -24.17
CA PRO A 186 -12.32 8.12 -24.40
C PRO A 186 -12.68 8.09 -25.88
N GLY A 187 -13.29 7.01 -26.35
CA GLY A 187 -13.60 6.79 -27.76
C GLY A 187 -12.40 6.38 -28.63
N GLY A 188 -11.19 6.34 -28.09
CA GLY A 188 -9.99 5.95 -28.81
C GLY A 188 -9.96 4.44 -29.12
N ASN A 189 -9.48 4.09 -30.32
CA ASN A 189 -9.39 2.69 -30.77
C ASN A 189 -8.44 1.82 -29.90
N LEU A 190 -7.47 2.45 -29.23
CA LEU A 190 -6.52 1.75 -28.36
C LEU A 190 -7.05 1.53 -26.93
N ASN A 191 -8.21 2.09 -26.60
CA ASN A 191 -8.74 2.03 -25.25
C ASN A 191 -9.23 0.60 -24.90
N PRO A 192 -8.63 -0.08 -23.90
CA PRO A 192 -8.93 -1.47 -23.58
C PRO A 192 -10.27 -1.65 -22.84
N PHE A 193 -10.93 -0.54 -22.52
CA PHE A 193 -12.15 -0.57 -21.71
C PHE A 193 -13.41 -0.41 -22.57
N LYS A 194 -14.51 -0.99 -22.09
CA LYS A 194 -15.83 -0.72 -22.64
C LYS A 194 -16.15 0.78 -22.54
N GLU A 195 -16.78 1.34 -23.54
CA GLU A 195 -17.10 2.77 -23.66
C GLU A 195 -17.67 3.38 -22.37
N LYS A 196 -18.65 2.72 -21.77
CA LYS A 196 -19.33 3.17 -20.52
C LYS A 196 -18.41 3.45 -19.33
N VAL A 197 -17.18 2.93 -19.31
CA VAL A 197 -16.23 3.14 -18.20
C VAL A 197 -14.98 3.92 -18.60
N GLN A 198 -14.83 4.29 -19.85
CA GLN A 198 -13.64 4.95 -20.36
C GLN A 198 -13.40 6.31 -19.69
N LYS A 199 -14.41 7.19 -19.62
CA LYS A 199 -14.32 8.49 -18.96
C LYS A 199 -13.93 8.36 -17.49
N ARG A 200 -14.60 7.47 -16.73
CA ARG A 200 -14.23 7.19 -15.34
C ARG A 200 -12.77 6.76 -15.22
N ASN A 201 -12.35 5.81 -16.04
CA ASN A 201 -11.00 5.27 -15.95
C ASN A 201 -9.95 6.30 -16.36
N ASN A 202 -10.19 7.09 -17.41
CA ASN A 202 -9.34 8.21 -17.78
C ASN A 202 -9.20 9.22 -16.65
N LEU A 203 -10.31 9.64 -16.04
CA LEU A 203 -10.31 10.59 -14.93
C LEU A 203 -9.54 10.06 -13.70
N ILE A 204 -9.59 8.76 -13.40
CA ILE A 204 -8.77 8.13 -12.35
C ILE A 204 -7.29 8.40 -12.59
N PHE A 205 -6.79 8.17 -13.80
CA PHE A 205 -5.37 8.37 -14.13
C PHE A 205 -5.00 9.84 -14.20
N LEU A 206 -5.88 10.70 -14.72
CA LEU A 206 -5.68 12.15 -14.71
C LEU A 206 -5.49 12.68 -13.29
N LEU A 207 -6.38 12.35 -12.35
CA LEU A 207 -6.26 12.81 -10.96
C LEU A 207 -5.02 12.23 -10.25
N LEU A 208 -4.66 10.96 -10.53
CA LEU A 208 -3.42 10.36 -10.01
C LEU A 208 -2.18 11.09 -10.53
N HIS A 209 -2.17 11.50 -11.78
CA HIS A 209 -1.04 12.19 -12.39
C HIS A 209 -0.98 13.67 -11.99
N CYS A 210 -2.08 14.40 -12.12
CA CYS A 210 -2.11 15.85 -11.87
C CYS A 210 -1.82 16.20 -10.38
N PHE A 211 -2.19 15.33 -9.46
CA PHE A 211 -2.04 15.61 -8.02
C PHE A 211 -1.10 14.65 -7.30
N GLY A 212 -0.55 13.67 -7.98
CA GLY A 212 0.28 12.65 -7.33
C GLY A 212 -0.44 11.89 -6.23
N LEU A 213 -1.76 11.67 -6.34
CA LEU A 213 -2.57 11.05 -5.29
C LEU A 213 -2.15 9.60 -5.01
N ARG A 214 -2.28 9.20 -3.74
CA ARG A 214 -2.28 7.78 -3.41
C ARG A 214 -3.62 7.14 -3.76
N ALA A 215 -3.62 5.84 -4.08
CA ALA A 215 -4.84 5.11 -4.39
C ALA A 215 -5.91 5.24 -3.28
N GLY A 216 -5.49 5.25 -2.01
CA GLY A 216 -6.41 5.46 -0.88
C GLY A 216 -7.03 6.85 -0.85
N GLU A 217 -6.28 7.88 -1.23
CA GLU A 217 -6.78 9.26 -1.35
C GLU A 217 -7.81 9.35 -2.48
N LEU A 218 -7.45 8.86 -3.68
CA LEU A 218 -8.33 8.84 -4.84
C LEU A 218 -9.66 8.12 -4.58
N LEU A 219 -9.59 6.91 -4.01
CA LEU A 219 -10.78 6.08 -3.77
C LEU A 219 -11.65 6.59 -2.61
N ASN A 220 -11.13 7.52 -1.79
CA ASN A 220 -11.87 8.15 -0.71
C ASN A 220 -12.45 9.52 -1.09
N LEU A 221 -12.17 10.01 -2.31
CA LEU A 221 -12.73 11.27 -2.81
C LEU A 221 -14.25 11.19 -2.88
N ARG A 222 -14.88 12.28 -2.46
CA ARG A 222 -16.32 12.49 -2.53
C ARG A 222 -16.66 13.69 -3.39
N ILE A 223 -17.88 13.75 -3.88
CA ILE A 223 -18.37 14.90 -4.65
C ILE A 223 -18.30 16.17 -3.77
N GLY A 224 -18.68 16.06 -2.49
CA GLY A 224 -18.60 17.16 -1.53
C GLY A 224 -17.18 17.60 -1.11
N ASP A 225 -16.13 16.92 -1.59
CA ASP A 225 -14.74 17.36 -1.43
C ASP A 225 -14.28 18.31 -2.55
N ILE A 226 -15.11 18.51 -3.57
CA ILE A 226 -14.80 19.29 -4.78
C ILE A 226 -15.56 20.61 -4.69
N ASP A 227 -14.80 21.68 -4.69
CA ASP A 227 -15.33 23.04 -4.81
C ASP A 227 -15.19 23.45 -6.29
N PHE A 228 -16.34 23.47 -6.98
CA PHE A 228 -16.39 23.77 -8.40
C PHE A 228 -16.21 25.28 -8.67
N ALA A 229 -16.56 26.15 -7.71
CA ALA A 229 -16.41 27.59 -7.84
C ALA A 229 -14.94 27.99 -7.70
N GLU A 230 -14.28 27.46 -6.66
CA GLU A 230 -12.88 27.77 -6.36
C GLU A 230 -11.89 26.82 -7.10
N SER A 231 -12.41 25.90 -7.90
CA SER A 231 -11.59 24.88 -8.60
C SER A 231 -10.62 24.16 -7.66
N THR A 232 -11.09 23.70 -6.49
CA THR A 232 -10.26 23.01 -5.51
C THR A 232 -10.78 21.61 -5.15
N ILE A 233 -9.88 20.74 -4.76
CA ILE A 233 -10.19 19.36 -4.30
C ILE A 233 -9.58 19.19 -2.90
N ALA A 234 -10.42 18.87 -1.90
CA ALA A 234 -10.00 18.61 -0.54
C ALA A 234 -9.67 17.11 -0.35
N ILE A 235 -8.48 16.82 0.15
CA ILE A 235 -8.10 15.47 0.58
C ILE A 235 -8.37 15.37 2.07
N ARG A 236 -9.39 14.60 2.45
CA ARG A 236 -9.84 14.47 3.85
C ARG A 236 -9.65 13.06 4.37
N ARG A 237 -9.27 12.94 5.64
CA ARG A 237 -9.13 11.66 6.34
C ARG A 237 -10.46 11.29 7.01
N ARG A 238 -11.06 10.18 6.59
CA ARG A 238 -12.28 9.62 7.17
C ARG A 238 -12.00 8.20 7.64
N ALA A 239 -11.68 8.04 8.92
CA ALA A 239 -11.49 6.72 9.52
C ALA A 239 -12.85 6.20 10.02
N ASN A 240 -13.05 4.89 9.93
CA ASN A 240 -14.25 4.21 10.43
C ASN A 240 -15.57 4.83 9.96
N ASP A 241 -15.61 5.22 8.69
CA ASP A 241 -16.76 5.87 8.10
C ASP A 241 -17.92 4.89 7.92
N LYS A 242 -19.02 5.12 8.63
CA LYS A 242 -20.25 4.28 8.57
C LYS A 242 -20.91 4.29 7.20
N THR A 243 -20.72 5.36 6.43
CA THR A 243 -21.33 5.50 5.10
C THR A 243 -20.55 4.79 4.01
N ASP A 244 -19.35 4.30 4.32
CA ASP A 244 -18.53 3.51 3.40
C ASP A 244 -18.84 2.01 3.56
N SER A 245 -19.54 1.45 2.59
CA SER A 245 -19.94 0.03 2.58
C SER A 245 -18.78 -0.96 2.39
N ARG A 246 -17.56 -0.47 2.13
CA ARG A 246 -16.40 -1.34 1.89
C ARG A 246 -15.82 -1.83 3.21
N VAL A 247 -15.70 -3.14 3.39
CA VAL A 247 -14.98 -3.74 4.53
C VAL A 247 -13.52 -3.27 4.54
N TYR A 248 -12.90 -3.14 3.37
CA TYR A 248 -11.55 -2.59 3.23
C TYR A 248 -11.64 -1.12 2.82
N GLN A 249 -11.93 -0.26 3.79
CA GLN A 249 -12.01 1.17 3.56
C GLN A 249 -10.65 1.71 3.08
N PRO A 250 -10.61 2.43 1.94
CA PRO A 250 -9.44 3.20 1.56
C PRO A 250 -9.21 4.33 2.57
N LEU A 251 -8.02 4.36 3.18
CA LEU A 251 -7.68 5.39 4.15
C LEU A 251 -6.69 6.38 3.58
N VAL A 252 -6.91 7.65 3.87
CA VAL A 252 -5.95 8.72 3.68
C VAL A 252 -4.90 8.62 4.80
N LYS A 253 -3.68 8.24 4.44
CA LYS A 253 -2.54 8.11 5.38
C LYS A 253 -1.70 9.39 5.49
N THR A 254 -2.08 10.43 4.77
CA THR A 254 -1.43 11.73 4.68
C THR A 254 -2.19 12.77 5.51
N CYS A 255 -1.57 13.96 5.67
CA CYS A 255 -2.26 15.12 6.20
C CYS A 255 -3.36 15.57 5.25
N GLU A 256 -4.43 16.11 5.82
CA GLU A 256 -5.49 16.77 5.06
C GLU A 256 -4.94 18.01 4.35
N ARG A 257 -5.45 18.29 3.15
CA ARG A 257 -5.00 19.42 2.34
C ARG A 257 -6.01 19.78 1.26
N LYS A 258 -5.96 21.03 0.80
CA LYS A 258 -6.65 21.49 -0.41
C LYS A 258 -5.67 21.53 -1.58
N LEU A 259 -6.09 21.01 -2.73
CA LEU A 259 -5.32 21.02 -3.97
C LEU A 259 -6.05 21.89 -4.98
N ILE A 260 -5.31 22.78 -5.66
CA ILE A 260 -5.85 23.63 -6.71
C ILE A 260 -5.84 22.83 -8.00
N ALA A 261 -6.95 22.82 -8.71
CA ALA A 261 -7.14 22.15 -9.97
C ALA A 261 -7.25 23.14 -11.13
N ASP A 262 -6.76 22.73 -12.29
CA ASP A 262 -7.05 23.45 -13.54
C ASP A 262 -8.55 23.39 -13.85
N THR A 263 -9.10 24.46 -14.42
CA THR A 263 -10.53 24.56 -14.77
C THR A 263 -10.98 23.47 -15.73
N LYS A 264 -10.12 23.02 -16.67
CA LYS A 264 -10.42 21.91 -17.58
C LYS A 264 -10.56 20.59 -16.81
N LEU A 265 -9.70 20.35 -15.82
CA LEU A 265 -9.77 19.14 -14.99
C LEU A 265 -11.06 19.12 -14.15
N ILE A 266 -11.45 20.27 -13.59
CA ILE A 266 -12.71 20.41 -12.85
C ILE A 266 -13.92 20.22 -13.76
N TYR A 267 -13.84 20.70 -15.01
CA TYR A 267 -14.88 20.44 -16.02
C TYR A 267 -15.02 18.94 -16.32
N GLU A 268 -13.90 18.23 -16.54
CA GLU A 268 -13.92 16.75 -16.72
C GLU A 268 -14.53 16.01 -15.53
N VAL A 269 -14.25 16.45 -14.30
CA VAL A 269 -14.86 15.90 -13.08
C VAL A 269 -16.36 16.16 -13.08
N SER A 270 -16.80 17.38 -13.39
CA SER A 270 -18.21 17.76 -13.46
C SER A 270 -18.95 16.97 -14.53
N ASP A 271 -18.39 16.88 -15.75
CA ASP A 271 -18.94 16.11 -16.86
C ASP A 271 -19.12 14.63 -16.49
N TYR A 272 -18.10 14.04 -15.88
CA TYR A 272 -18.19 12.66 -15.37
C TYR A 272 -19.32 12.48 -14.34
N ILE A 273 -19.46 13.40 -13.40
CA ILE A 273 -20.51 13.33 -12.36
C ILE A 273 -21.90 13.40 -12.99
N LEU A 274 -22.12 14.39 -13.85
CA LEU A 274 -23.44 14.70 -14.40
C LEU A 274 -23.86 13.76 -15.51
N ASN A 275 -22.94 13.39 -16.40
CA ASN A 275 -23.24 12.68 -17.63
C ASN A 275 -22.97 11.18 -17.58
N ASP A 276 -22.11 10.70 -16.69
CA ASP A 276 -21.75 9.29 -16.60
C ASP A 276 -22.12 8.67 -15.25
N ARG A 277 -21.63 9.22 -14.14
CA ARG A 277 -21.84 8.65 -12.81
C ARG A 277 -23.32 8.61 -12.43
N ARG A 278 -24.04 9.72 -12.66
CA ARG A 278 -25.46 9.86 -12.29
C ARG A 278 -26.37 8.84 -12.98
N LYS A 279 -25.99 8.35 -14.15
CA LYS A 279 -26.77 7.33 -14.90
C LYS A 279 -26.66 5.93 -14.29
N ILE A 280 -25.73 5.69 -13.37
CA ILE A 280 -25.54 4.36 -12.80
C ILE A 280 -26.51 4.13 -11.64
N LYS A 281 -27.21 3.01 -11.68
CA LYS A 281 -28.15 2.58 -10.62
C LYS A 281 -27.45 2.63 -9.25
N ASN A 282 -28.15 3.11 -8.22
CA ASN A 282 -27.66 3.28 -6.84
C ASN A 282 -26.52 4.28 -6.64
N SER A 283 -26.09 5.02 -7.65
CA SER A 283 -25.03 6.02 -7.53
C SER A 283 -25.39 7.20 -6.61
N ASN A 284 -26.69 7.46 -6.43
CA ASN A 284 -27.23 8.54 -5.60
C ASN A 284 -27.29 8.19 -4.10
N LYS A 285 -27.02 6.95 -3.70
CA LYS A 285 -27.06 6.52 -2.28
C LYS A 285 -25.89 7.01 -1.45
N HIS A 286 -24.86 7.55 -2.08
CA HIS A 286 -23.67 8.09 -1.45
C HIS A 286 -22.96 9.08 -2.40
N ASP A 287 -22.03 9.84 -1.87
CA ASP A 287 -21.31 10.89 -2.58
C ASP A 287 -19.89 10.52 -3.02
N PHE A 288 -19.46 9.26 -2.92
CA PHE A 288 -18.15 8.83 -3.44
C PHE A 288 -18.02 9.14 -4.93
N LEU A 289 -16.91 9.76 -5.33
CA LEU A 289 -16.67 10.17 -6.70
C LEU A 289 -16.62 8.96 -7.63
N PHE A 290 -15.77 7.97 -7.33
CA PHE A 290 -15.59 6.79 -8.17
C PHE A 290 -16.43 5.61 -7.70
N ILE A 291 -17.21 5.04 -8.60
CA ILE A 291 -18.19 3.98 -8.34
C ILE A 291 -18.00 2.78 -9.27
N THR A 292 -18.57 1.66 -8.88
CA THR A 292 -18.57 0.40 -9.64
C THR A 292 -19.70 0.42 -10.67
N TYR A 293 -19.38 0.20 -11.96
CA TYR A 293 -20.36 0.16 -13.06
C TYR A 293 -20.85 -1.25 -13.38
N LYS A 294 -20.09 -2.29 -12.94
CA LYS A 294 -20.47 -3.67 -13.19
C LYS A 294 -21.85 -3.95 -12.59
N GLU A 295 -22.74 -4.49 -13.40
CA GLU A 295 -24.07 -4.93 -12.98
C GLU A 295 -24.00 -6.01 -11.90
N GLY A 296 -24.97 -6.01 -11.00
CA GLY A 296 -25.08 -6.92 -9.87
C GLY A 296 -25.09 -6.19 -8.52
N LYS A 297 -24.83 -6.94 -7.44
CA LYS A 297 -24.97 -6.46 -6.04
C LYS A 297 -24.11 -5.23 -5.70
N THR A 298 -22.99 -5.02 -6.41
CA THR A 298 -22.04 -3.91 -6.16
C THR A 298 -22.20 -2.75 -7.12
N GLN A 299 -23.18 -2.76 -8.02
CA GLN A 299 -23.41 -1.66 -8.95
C GLN A 299 -23.77 -0.37 -8.22
N GLY A 300 -23.11 0.70 -8.59
CA GLY A 300 -23.26 2.01 -7.96
C GLY A 300 -22.54 2.15 -6.60
N GLN A 301 -21.96 1.07 -6.04
CA GLN A 301 -21.19 1.14 -4.80
C GLN A 301 -19.82 1.79 -5.01
N PRO A 302 -19.18 2.34 -3.96
CA PRO A 302 -17.86 2.92 -4.04
C PRO A 302 -16.84 1.96 -4.66
N LEU A 303 -15.95 2.48 -5.50
CA LEU A 303 -14.93 1.67 -6.18
C LEU A 303 -13.96 1.06 -5.15
N SER A 304 -13.78 -0.26 -5.21
CA SER A 304 -12.88 -0.98 -4.29
C SER A 304 -11.42 -0.93 -4.74
N PHE A 305 -10.47 -1.19 -3.81
CA PHE A 305 -9.06 -1.38 -4.16
C PHE A 305 -8.84 -2.50 -5.19
N SER A 306 -9.57 -3.61 -5.08
CA SER A 306 -9.47 -4.72 -6.03
C SER A 306 -9.86 -4.29 -7.45
N SER A 307 -10.96 -3.52 -7.58
CA SER A 307 -11.40 -2.97 -8.86
C SER A 307 -10.39 -1.96 -9.43
N TYR A 308 -9.86 -1.07 -8.58
CA TYR A 308 -8.81 -0.14 -8.96
C TYR A 308 -7.54 -0.86 -9.46
N HIS A 309 -7.06 -1.86 -8.73
CA HIS A 309 -5.89 -2.64 -9.16
C HIS A 309 -6.14 -3.39 -10.46
N LYS A 310 -7.37 -3.87 -10.69
CA LYS A 310 -7.74 -4.48 -11.98
C LYS A 310 -7.68 -3.47 -13.12
N ILE A 311 -8.19 -2.24 -12.93
CA ILE A 311 -8.09 -1.15 -13.92
C ILE A 311 -6.62 -0.88 -14.26
N VAL A 312 -5.78 -0.67 -13.24
CA VAL A 312 -4.34 -0.44 -13.44
C VAL A 312 -3.66 -1.62 -14.15
N SER A 313 -4.04 -2.86 -13.82
CA SER A 313 -3.48 -4.06 -14.45
C SER A 313 -3.85 -4.17 -15.93
N ILE A 314 -5.09 -3.83 -16.32
CA ILE A 314 -5.53 -3.82 -17.71
C ILE A 314 -4.71 -2.80 -18.51
N VAL A 315 -4.57 -1.57 -18.01
CA VAL A 315 -3.76 -0.53 -18.69
C VAL A 315 -2.30 -0.94 -18.79
N ARG A 316 -1.75 -1.54 -17.73
CA ARG A 316 -0.36 -2.05 -17.76
C ARG A 316 -0.14 -3.12 -18.84
N GLN A 317 -1.14 -3.95 -19.11
CA GLN A 317 -1.09 -5.03 -20.12
C GLN A 317 -1.37 -4.54 -21.55
N SER A 318 -1.94 -3.33 -21.72
CA SER A 318 -2.30 -2.79 -23.04
C SER A 318 -1.10 -2.33 -23.87
N SER A 319 0.08 -2.13 -23.25
CA SER A 319 1.29 -1.73 -23.94
C SER A 319 2.55 -2.22 -23.22
N SER A 320 3.53 -2.68 -23.97
CA SER A 320 4.86 -3.05 -23.44
C SER A 320 5.55 -1.86 -22.74
N HIS A 321 5.35 -0.65 -23.24
CA HIS A 321 5.86 0.58 -22.60
C HIS A 321 5.33 0.80 -21.19
N LEU A 322 4.16 0.25 -20.86
CA LEU A 322 3.49 0.38 -19.56
C LEU A 322 3.67 -0.85 -18.65
N SER A 323 4.54 -1.80 -19.00
CA SER A 323 4.72 -3.07 -18.28
C SER A 323 4.97 -2.91 -16.76
N GLY A 324 5.59 -1.82 -16.34
CA GLY A 324 5.85 -1.49 -14.95
C GLY A 324 4.85 -0.51 -14.30
N LEU A 325 3.74 -0.17 -14.98
CA LEU A 325 2.79 0.83 -14.48
C LEU A 325 2.15 0.42 -13.16
N THR A 326 2.16 1.34 -12.21
CA THR A 326 1.41 1.29 -10.96
C THR A 326 0.90 2.69 -10.64
N GLY A 327 -0.18 2.81 -9.85
CA GLY A 327 -0.62 4.13 -9.40
C GLY A 327 0.47 4.88 -8.59
N HIS A 328 1.36 4.15 -7.95
CA HIS A 328 2.49 4.75 -7.21
C HIS A 328 3.56 5.33 -8.13
N LYS A 329 3.76 4.74 -9.31
CA LYS A 329 4.65 5.32 -10.35
C LYS A 329 4.18 6.70 -10.81
N LEU A 330 2.87 6.93 -10.94
CA LEU A 330 2.35 8.26 -11.28
C LEU A 330 2.70 9.30 -10.20
N ARG A 331 2.64 8.92 -8.93
CA ARG A 331 3.09 9.79 -7.83
C ARG A 331 4.60 10.06 -7.88
N HIS A 332 5.42 9.07 -8.24
CA HIS A 332 6.85 9.30 -8.49
C HIS A 332 7.07 10.24 -9.67
N THR A 333 6.30 10.08 -10.75
CA THR A 333 6.35 10.95 -11.94
C THR A 333 6.01 12.38 -11.56
N TRP A 334 4.94 12.60 -10.82
CA TRP A 334 4.56 13.92 -10.32
C TRP A 334 5.70 14.58 -9.54
N ASN A 335 6.30 13.84 -8.60
CA ASN A 335 7.41 14.38 -7.79
C ASN A 335 8.65 14.72 -8.63
N TYR A 336 8.93 13.92 -9.65
CA TYR A 336 10.01 14.19 -10.59
C TYR A 336 9.75 15.43 -11.44
N GLU A 337 8.53 15.57 -11.97
CA GLU A 337 8.11 16.74 -12.74
C GLU A 337 8.09 18.01 -11.88
N PHE A 338 7.67 17.90 -10.62
CA PHE A 338 7.72 18.97 -9.64
C PHE A 338 9.17 19.44 -9.42
N SER A 339 10.13 18.53 -9.20
CA SER A 339 11.54 18.91 -9.08
C SER A 339 12.01 19.69 -10.30
N LYS A 340 11.71 19.21 -11.53
CA LYS A 340 12.08 19.92 -12.76
C LYS A 340 11.43 21.31 -12.90
N ALA A 341 10.22 21.46 -12.38
CA ALA A 341 9.54 22.77 -12.41
C ALA A 341 10.18 23.75 -11.43
N ILE A 342 10.56 23.28 -10.24
CA ILE A 342 11.23 24.09 -9.22
C ILE A 342 12.62 24.53 -9.69
N ASP A 343 13.41 23.64 -10.30
CA ASP A 343 14.77 23.97 -10.82
C ASP A 343 14.77 25.13 -11.84
N LYS A 344 13.65 25.31 -12.53
CA LYS A 344 13.49 26.44 -13.45
C LYS A 344 13.21 27.76 -12.74
N ASN A 345 12.84 27.69 -11.47
CA ASN A 345 12.48 28.86 -10.67
C ASN A 345 13.53 29.08 -9.56
N GLN A 346 14.58 29.82 -9.89
CA GLN A 346 15.75 30.09 -9.00
C GLN A 346 15.41 30.88 -7.73
N GLU A 347 14.19 31.38 -7.59
CA GLU A 347 13.74 32.16 -6.41
C GLU A 347 13.30 31.30 -5.23
N ILE A 348 13.16 29.97 -5.41
CA ILE A 348 12.66 29.04 -4.38
C ILE A 348 13.84 28.36 -3.72
N SER A 349 14.05 28.63 -2.42
CA SER A 349 15.06 27.91 -1.62
C SER A 349 14.68 26.45 -1.42
N ASP A 350 15.68 25.58 -1.17
CA ASP A 350 15.48 24.14 -0.93
C ASP A 350 14.52 23.88 0.23
N GLU A 351 14.58 24.68 1.29
CA GLU A 351 13.68 24.58 2.44
C GLU A 351 12.21 24.86 2.04
N LYS A 352 12.01 25.89 1.21
CA LYS A 352 10.68 26.29 0.74
C LYS A 352 10.14 25.27 -0.26
N GLU A 353 10.99 24.72 -1.12
CA GLU A 353 10.65 23.57 -1.97
C GLU A 353 10.16 22.39 -1.14
N GLN A 354 10.89 22.00 -0.10
CA GLN A 354 10.53 20.89 0.77
C GLN A 354 9.18 21.12 1.47
N GLN A 355 8.91 22.35 1.91
CA GLN A 355 7.65 22.74 2.53
C GLN A 355 6.48 22.63 1.53
N ILE A 356 6.61 23.22 0.35
CA ILE A 356 5.59 23.17 -0.71
C ILE A 356 5.31 21.73 -1.12
N ARG A 357 6.36 20.95 -1.36
CA ARG A 357 6.24 19.53 -1.71
C ARG A 357 5.56 18.73 -0.62
N SER A 358 5.94 18.95 0.64
CA SER A 358 5.33 18.27 1.79
C SER A 358 3.86 18.58 1.92
N TYR A 359 3.46 19.84 1.71
CA TYR A 359 2.06 20.24 1.69
C TYR A 359 1.29 19.55 0.57
N LEU A 360 1.76 19.64 -0.69
CA LEU A 360 1.09 19.07 -1.86
C LEU A 360 0.98 17.54 -1.76
N MET A 361 1.98 16.88 -1.22
CA MET A 361 2.00 15.44 -1.01
C MET A 361 1.33 14.97 0.29
N GLY A 362 1.00 15.90 1.19
CA GLY A 362 0.42 15.62 2.50
C GLY A 362 1.38 14.85 3.42
N TRP A 363 2.68 15.11 3.34
CA TRP A 363 3.64 14.54 4.26
C TRP A 363 3.68 15.35 5.56
N ARG A 364 4.06 14.67 6.65
CA ARG A 364 4.31 15.37 7.90
C ARG A 364 5.58 16.22 7.75
N PRO A 365 5.61 17.44 8.31
CA PRO A 365 6.84 18.24 8.37
C PRO A 365 7.99 17.42 8.98
N GLY A 366 9.19 17.54 8.41
CA GLY A 366 10.38 16.78 8.86
C GLY A 366 10.41 15.31 8.47
N SER A 367 9.52 14.85 7.60
CA SER A 367 9.54 13.48 7.08
C SER A 367 10.63 13.28 6.02
N ASP A 368 11.50 12.26 6.17
CA ASP A 368 12.51 11.85 5.17
C ASP A 368 11.89 11.31 3.86
N THR A 369 10.57 11.35 3.74
CA THR A 369 9.87 10.80 2.57
C THR A 369 10.23 11.56 1.29
N SER A 370 10.52 12.85 1.37
CA SER A 370 10.96 13.68 0.24
C SER A 370 12.23 13.14 -0.42
N ILE A 371 13.20 12.69 0.37
CA ILE A 371 14.48 12.15 -0.09
C ILE A 371 14.28 10.95 -1.02
N ILE A 372 13.30 10.08 -0.71
CA ILE A 372 13.01 8.88 -1.51
C ILE A 372 12.51 9.26 -2.91
N TYR A 373 11.73 10.34 -3.01
CA TYR A 373 11.12 10.76 -4.28
C TYR A 373 12.06 11.59 -5.15
N ASN A 374 13.07 12.24 -4.56
CA ASN A 374 14.05 13.08 -5.27
C ASN A 374 15.21 12.28 -5.90
N ARG A 375 15.35 10.99 -5.62
CA ARG A 375 16.51 10.18 -6.04
C ARG A 375 16.81 10.26 -7.54
N ARG A 376 15.79 10.15 -8.38
CA ARG A 376 16.00 10.24 -9.86
C ARG A 376 16.49 11.63 -10.27
N HIS A 377 15.87 12.66 -9.72
CA HIS A 377 16.24 14.03 -10.00
C HIS A 377 17.69 14.32 -9.55
N ILE A 378 18.04 13.94 -8.32
CA ILE A 378 19.41 14.04 -7.81
C ILE A 378 20.40 13.27 -8.69
N PHE A 379 20.05 12.08 -9.18
CA PHE A 379 20.90 11.31 -10.07
C PHE A 379 21.12 12.01 -11.42
N GLU A 380 20.08 12.54 -12.03
CA GLU A 380 20.17 13.28 -13.30
C GLU A 380 21.03 14.54 -13.16
N LEU A 381 20.84 15.29 -12.05
CA LEU A 381 21.70 16.45 -11.72
C LEU A 381 23.16 16.02 -11.53
N SER A 382 23.40 14.99 -10.72
CA SER A 382 24.75 14.47 -10.47
C SER A 382 25.44 14.03 -11.75
N LYS A 383 24.71 13.38 -12.66
CA LYS A 383 25.21 12.99 -13.99
C LYS A 383 25.59 14.20 -14.83
N LYS A 384 24.72 15.22 -14.86
CA LYS A 384 24.99 16.46 -15.61
C LYS A 384 26.25 17.16 -15.09
N THR A 385 26.31 17.36 -13.77
CA THR A 385 27.47 18.01 -13.12
C THR A 385 28.77 17.22 -13.35
N ALA A 386 28.72 15.88 -13.23
CA ALA A 386 29.89 15.04 -13.49
C ALA A 386 30.37 15.11 -14.94
N LEU A 387 29.46 15.17 -15.91
CA LEU A 387 29.80 15.33 -17.31
C LEU A 387 30.40 16.73 -17.62
N GLU A 388 29.83 17.78 -17.04
CA GLU A 388 30.33 19.14 -17.15
C GLU A 388 31.77 19.26 -16.58
N GLN A 389 32.04 18.63 -15.42
CA GLN A 389 33.39 18.56 -14.87
C GLN A 389 34.38 17.81 -15.78
N GLN A 390 33.95 16.69 -16.36
CA GLN A 390 34.78 15.92 -17.29
C GLN A 390 35.07 16.69 -18.57
N GLU A 391 34.06 17.36 -19.13
CA GLU A 391 34.23 18.21 -20.35
C GLU A 391 35.20 19.36 -20.11
N GLN A 392 35.14 19.99 -18.91
CA GLN A 392 36.11 21.05 -18.58
C GLN A 392 37.55 20.52 -18.48
N LEU A 393 37.76 19.31 -17.96
CA LEU A 393 39.08 18.67 -17.93
C LEU A 393 39.61 18.39 -19.35
N PHE A 394 38.75 17.92 -20.24
CA PHE A 394 39.17 17.63 -21.63
C PHE A 394 39.32 18.88 -22.48
N LYS A 395 38.64 19.99 -22.16
CA LYS A 395 38.82 21.30 -22.87
C LYS A 395 40.07 22.07 -22.40
N GLY A 396 40.55 21.78 -21.16
CA GLY A 396 41.70 22.46 -20.57
C GLY A 396 43.06 21.71 -20.65
N GLY A 397 43.11 20.52 -21.25
CA GLY A 397 44.25 19.61 -21.07
C GLY A 397 44.98 19.13 -22.31
N PHE A 398 44.69 19.59 -23.52
CA PHE A 398 45.34 19.12 -24.73
C PHE A 398 45.70 20.23 -25.76
N ASP A 399 45.87 21.47 -25.29
CA ASP A 399 46.55 22.53 -26.08
C ASP A 399 47.90 22.86 -25.42
N GLU A 400 48.86 21.95 -25.52
CA GLU A 400 50.31 22.20 -25.47
C GLU A 400 51.05 21.34 -26.52
#